data_fb0135619a033b15605494d8d8092d99
#
_entry.id   fb0135619a033b15605494d8d8092d99
#
_cell.length_a   1.000
_cell.length_b   1.000
_cell.length_c   1.000
_cell.angle_alpha   90.00
_cell.angle_beta   90.00
_cell.angle_gamma   90.00
#
_symmetry.space_group_name_H-M   'P 1'
#
loop_
_entity.id
_entity.type
_entity.pdbx_description
1 polymer ?
#
loop_
_entity_poly.entity_id
_entity_poly.type
_entity_poly.pdbx_seq_one_letter_code
_entity_poly.pdbx_strand_id
1 'polypeptide(L)'
;MSTLSMSDFEVVSFLGKGTTGSVYKVRRRADGALLVVKAIMLTGYSEVQRREIINEVTVMSRASHPNVIAYEGSFVERDTLHIVMELAGGGDLAHLIKAQAGVPLGEEQIWSVVVQVSEGLQHLHERRILHRDIKAMNIFTDARGAVKIGDLGLARLLPAHSSHARTGVGTPLYFSPEMCEERPYNEKSDVWALGCLIYELCCFAPPFTASNQVGRHSTATLTRGGGRGRVS
;
A
#
# COMPACT_ATOMS: atom_id res chain seq x y z
N MET A 1 -6.58 -30.66 -1.51
CA MET A 1 -6.97 -29.23 -1.65
C MET A 1 -6.80 -28.90 -3.11
N SER A 2 -7.87 -28.46 -3.80
CA SER A 2 -7.78 -28.03 -5.20
C SER A 2 -6.88 -26.80 -5.29
N THR A 3 -5.93 -26.84 -6.20
CA THR A 3 -5.02 -25.72 -6.47
C THR A 3 -5.85 -24.61 -7.11
N LEU A 4 -5.86 -23.41 -6.53
CA LEU A 4 -6.53 -22.23 -7.10
C LEU A 4 -5.97 -21.94 -8.50
N SER A 5 -6.83 -21.45 -9.40
CA SER A 5 -6.48 -21.02 -10.75
C SER A 5 -7.34 -19.83 -11.18
N MET A 6 -6.98 -19.13 -12.25
CA MET A 6 -7.81 -18.03 -12.77
C MET A 6 -9.19 -18.51 -13.25
N SER A 7 -9.35 -19.80 -13.59
CA SER A 7 -10.66 -20.35 -13.98
C SER A 7 -11.68 -20.37 -12.83
N ASP A 8 -11.23 -20.30 -11.57
CA ASP A 8 -12.10 -20.25 -10.39
C ASP A 8 -12.75 -18.86 -10.20
N PHE A 9 -12.32 -17.89 -11.00
CA PHE A 9 -12.75 -16.51 -10.89
C PHE A 9 -13.33 -16.01 -12.22
N GLU A 10 -14.29 -15.09 -12.10
CA GLU A 10 -14.81 -14.28 -13.20
C GLU A 10 -14.27 -12.85 -13.02
N VAL A 11 -13.58 -12.31 -14.03
CA VAL A 11 -13.12 -10.92 -13.99
C VAL A 11 -14.30 -9.99 -14.15
N VAL A 12 -14.58 -9.18 -13.12
CA VAL A 12 -15.69 -8.20 -13.12
C VAL A 12 -15.23 -6.86 -13.70
N SER A 13 -14.05 -6.36 -13.26
CA SER A 13 -13.48 -5.11 -13.77
C SER A 13 -11.97 -5.03 -13.51
N PHE A 14 -11.30 -4.23 -14.33
CA PHE A 14 -9.93 -3.79 -14.06
C PHE A 14 -9.99 -2.61 -13.08
N LEU A 15 -9.22 -2.68 -11.99
CA LEU A 15 -9.17 -1.63 -10.96
C LEU A 15 -8.00 -0.67 -11.17
N GLY A 16 -6.88 -1.16 -11.71
CA GLY A 16 -5.73 -0.33 -11.96
C GLY A 16 -4.44 -1.11 -12.18
N LYS A 17 -3.39 -0.39 -12.55
CA LYS A 17 -2.04 -0.90 -12.71
C LYS A 17 -1.12 -0.19 -11.73
N GLY A 18 -0.64 -0.93 -10.74
CA GLY A 18 0.39 -0.47 -9.81
C GLY A 18 1.81 -0.71 -10.34
N THR A 19 2.80 -0.28 -9.57
CA THR A 19 4.22 -0.51 -9.86
C THR A 19 4.58 -1.99 -9.92
N THR A 20 3.85 -2.81 -9.17
CA THR A 20 4.11 -4.24 -9.00
C THR A 20 3.24 -5.15 -9.86
N GLY A 21 2.20 -4.64 -10.51
CA GLY A 21 1.31 -5.47 -11.31
C GLY A 21 -0.06 -4.87 -11.57
N SER A 22 -0.92 -5.65 -12.19
CA SER A 22 -2.29 -5.28 -12.52
C SER A 22 -3.26 -5.78 -11.47
N VAL A 23 -4.29 -5.00 -11.15
CA VAL A 23 -5.27 -5.29 -10.09
C VAL A 23 -6.66 -5.41 -10.72
N TYR A 24 -7.35 -6.49 -10.40
CA TYR A 24 -8.67 -6.82 -10.94
C TYR A 24 -9.66 -7.09 -9.82
N LYS A 25 -10.88 -6.58 -9.96
CA LYS A 25 -12.04 -7.05 -9.20
C LYS A 25 -12.54 -8.32 -9.84
N VAL A 26 -12.70 -9.36 -9.04
CA VAL A 26 -13.15 -10.67 -9.51
C VAL A 26 -14.32 -11.18 -8.67
N ARG A 27 -15.09 -12.10 -9.25
CA ARG A 27 -16.11 -12.89 -8.54
C ARG A 27 -15.65 -14.33 -8.46
N ARG A 28 -15.53 -14.88 -7.25
CA ARG A 28 -15.23 -16.29 -7.06
C ARG A 28 -16.45 -17.13 -7.46
N ARG A 29 -16.26 -18.08 -8.39
CA ARG A 29 -17.39 -18.87 -8.95
C ARG A 29 -18.04 -19.81 -7.94
N ALA A 30 -17.28 -20.28 -6.95
CA ALA A 30 -17.74 -21.27 -5.97
C ALA A 30 -18.83 -20.71 -5.04
N ASP A 31 -18.76 -19.43 -4.65
CA ASP A 31 -19.63 -18.82 -3.64
C ASP A 31 -20.13 -17.41 -4.02
N GLY A 32 -19.72 -16.89 -5.17
CA GLY A 32 -20.12 -15.56 -5.65
C GLY A 32 -19.41 -14.41 -4.93
N ALA A 33 -18.45 -14.67 -4.04
CA ALA A 33 -17.72 -13.64 -3.30
C ALA A 33 -16.98 -12.68 -4.25
N LEU A 34 -17.08 -11.38 -3.98
CA LEU A 34 -16.31 -10.35 -4.68
C LEU A 34 -14.96 -10.18 -3.98
N LEU A 35 -13.89 -10.32 -4.76
CA LEU A 35 -12.51 -10.32 -4.30
C LEU A 35 -11.66 -9.43 -5.22
N VAL A 36 -10.41 -9.24 -4.83
CA VAL A 36 -9.38 -8.58 -5.62
C VAL A 36 -8.31 -9.61 -5.98
N VAL A 37 -7.90 -9.63 -7.25
CA VAL A 37 -6.73 -10.38 -7.71
C VAL A 37 -5.68 -9.38 -8.17
N LYS A 38 -4.49 -9.43 -7.55
CA LYS A 38 -3.30 -8.72 -7.99
C LYS A 38 -2.41 -9.67 -8.78
N ALA A 39 -2.19 -9.36 -10.06
CA ALA A 39 -1.40 -10.17 -11.00
C ALA A 39 -0.02 -9.55 -11.17
N ILE A 40 1.03 -10.28 -10.81
CA ILE A 40 2.44 -9.87 -10.86
C ILE A 40 3.17 -10.75 -11.85
N MET A 41 3.73 -10.16 -12.90
CA MET A 41 4.52 -10.91 -13.89
C MET A 41 5.85 -11.34 -13.27
N LEU A 42 6.16 -12.61 -13.39
CA LEU A 42 7.42 -13.21 -12.93
C LEU A 42 8.45 -13.35 -14.06
N THR A 43 8.12 -12.90 -15.26
CA THR A 43 9.03 -12.94 -16.42
C THR A 43 10.29 -12.13 -16.13
N GLY A 44 11.46 -12.69 -16.39
CA GLY A 44 12.75 -12.03 -16.13
C GLY A 44 13.34 -12.24 -14.74
N TYR A 45 12.59 -12.85 -13.81
CA TYR A 45 13.11 -13.23 -12.49
C TYR A 45 13.74 -14.63 -12.52
N SER A 46 14.89 -14.78 -11.85
CA SER A 46 15.51 -16.09 -11.62
C SER A 46 14.62 -16.96 -10.71
N GLU A 47 14.83 -18.28 -10.73
CA GLU A 47 14.10 -19.22 -9.87
C GLU A 47 14.25 -18.89 -8.37
N VAL A 48 15.43 -18.40 -7.96
CA VAL A 48 15.67 -17.97 -6.56
C VAL A 48 14.78 -16.78 -6.22
N GLN A 49 14.77 -15.76 -7.06
CA GLN A 49 13.94 -14.57 -6.87
C GLN A 49 12.45 -14.89 -6.88
N ARG A 50 11.99 -15.79 -7.77
CA ARG A 50 10.60 -16.26 -7.81
C ARG A 50 10.19 -16.91 -6.50
N ARG A 51 11.05 -17.77 -5.93
CA ARG A 51 10.82 -18.40 -4.62
C ARG A 51 10.76 -17.39 -3.49
N GLU A 52 11.64 -16.41 -3.50
CA GLU A 52 11.63 -15.32 -2.51
C GLU A 52 10.30 -14.54 -2.55
N ILE A 53 9.84 -14.15 -3.74
CA ILE A 53 8.56 -13.47 -3.94
C ILE A 53 7.39 -14.32 -3.41
N ILE A 54 7.34 -15.59 -3.75
CA ILE A 54 6.27 -16.51 -3.31
C ILE A 54 6.31 -16.70 -1.78
N ASN A 55 7.51 -16.86 -1.21
CA ASN A 55 7.67 -17.02 0.23
C ASN A 55 7.18 -15.79 1.00
N GLU A 56 7.46 -14.59 0.53
CA GLU A 56 7.01 -13.38 1.21
C GLU A 56 5.48 -13.19 1.12
N VAL A 57 4.86 -13.55 -0.02
CA VAL A 57 3.40 -13.61 -0.11
C VAL A 57 2.82 -14.62 0.91
N THR A 58 3.53 -15.73 1.13
CA THR A 58 3.14 -16.71 2.16
C THR A 58 3.27 -16.14 3.57
N VAL A 59 4.25 -15.28 3.84
CA VAL A 59 4.37 -14.58 5.13
C VAL A 59 3.19 -13.63 5.35
N MET A 60 2.75 -12.93 4.30
CA MET A 60 1.57 -12.06 4.36
C MET A 60 0.28 -12.82 4.72
N SER A 61 0.16 -14.09 4.32
CA SER A 61 -1.01 -14.91 4.68
C SER A 61 -1.20 -15.10 6.19
N ARG A 62 -0.15 -14.83 6.99
CA ARG A 62 -0.18 -14.92 8.46
C ARG A 62 -0.70 -13.64 9.14
N ALA A 63 -0.90 -12.57 8.37
CA ALA A 63 -1.33 -11.28 8.87
C ALA A 63 -2.86 -11.14 8.86
N SER A 64 -3.57 -12.03 9.57
CA SER A 64 -5.04 -11.94 9.69
C SER A 64 -5.40 -10.97 10.83
N HIS A 65 -6.00 -9.82 10.48
CA HIS A 65 -6.45 -8.80 11.42
C HIS A 65 -7.59 -7.99 10.81
N PRO A 66 -8.58 -7.50 11.61
CA PRO A 66 -9.69 -6.69 11.08
C PRO A 66 -9.24 -5.47 10.28
N ASN A 67 -8.12 -4.83 10.67
CA ASN A 67 -7.59 -3.64 10.03
C ASN A 67 -6.43 -3.92 9.05
N VAL A 68 -6.34 -5.15 8.54
CA VAL A 68 -5.43 -5.53 7.45
C VAL A 68 -6.26 -6.24 6.38
N ILE A 69 -6.02 -5.89 5.10
CA ILE A 69 -6.69 -6.58 3.97
C ILE A 69 -6.41 -8.07 4.08
N ALA A 70 -7.48 -8.88 4.12
CA ALA A 70 -7.36 -10.32 4.28
C ALA A 70 -6.78 -10.95 3.00
N TYR A 71 -5.81 -11.85 3.20
CA TYR A 71 -5.27 -12.68 2.14
C TYR A 71 -6.13 -13.96 2.04
N GLU A 72 -6.62 -14.26 0.83
CA GLU A 72 -7.48 -15.42 0.54
C GLU A 72 -6.69 -16.58 -0.10
N GLY A 73 -5.60 -16.28 -0.78
CA GLY A 73 -4.76 -17.28 -1.43
C GLY A 73 -3.84 -16.71 -2.49
N SER A 74 -2.97 -17.56 -3.04
CA SER A 74 -2.18 -17.21 -4.22
C SER A 74 -1.88 -18.45 -5.05
N PHE A 75 -1.61 -18.24 -6.33
CA PHE A 75 -1.20 -19.28 -7.27
C PHE A 75 -0.37 -18.68 -8.40
N VAL A 76 0.41 -19.50 -9.06
CA VAL A 76 1.19 -19.10 -10.25
C VAL A 76 0.58 -19.76 -11.48
N GLU A 77 0.25 -18.96 -12.48
CA GLU A 77 -0.24 -19.42 -13.76
C GLU A 77 0.43 -18.63 -14.89
N ARG A 78 1.02 -19.32 -15.88
CA ARG A 78 1.68 -18.69 -17.05
C ARG A 78 2.67 -17.58 -16.67
N ASP A 79 3.64 -17.89 -15.81
CA ASP A 79 4.64 -16.92 -15.32
C ASP A 79 4.07 -15.68 -14.62
N THR A 80 2.84 -15.76 -14.13
CA THR A 80 2.19 -14.70 -13.39
C THR A 80 1.79 -15.21 -12.01
N LEU A 81 2.21 -14.51 -10.97
CA LEU A 81 1.75 -14.73 -9.61
C LEU A 81 0.44 -13.97 -9.42
N HIS A 82 -0.59 -14.68 -9.05
CA HIS A 82 -1.90 -14.15 -8.70
C HIS A 82 -2.07 -14.18 -7.18
N ILE A 83 -2.35 -13.04 -6.58
CA ILE A 83 -2.63 -12.89 -5.14
C ILE A 83 -4.09 -12.53 -5.01
N VAL A 84 -4.84 -13.38 -4.32
CA VAL A 84 -6.27 -13.20 -4.06
C VAL A 84 -6.46 -12.57 -2.70
N MET A 85 -7.21 -11.48 -2.63
CA MET A 85 -7.40 -10.67 -1.43
C MET A 85 -8.85 -10.24 -1.27
N GLU A 86 -9.21 -9.86 -0.06
CA GLU A 86 -10.46 -9.18 0.27
C GLU A 86 -10.65 -7.92 -0.58
N LEU A 87 -11.89 -7.64 -0.97
CA LEU A 87 -12.29 -6.38 -1.59
C LEU A 87 -12.75 -5.38 -0.51
N ALA A 88 -12.00 -4.34 -0.29
CA ALA A 88 -12.43 -3.19 0.50
C ALA A 88 -13.30 -2.28 -0.39
N GLY A 89 -14.62 -2.31 -0.16
CA GLY A 89 -15.60 -1.69 -1.07
C GLY A 89 -15.76 -0.17 -0.95
N GLY A 90 -15.18 0.47 0.08
CA GLY A 90 -15.29 1.91 0.32
C GLY A 90 -14.18 2.75 -0.35
N GLY A 91 -13.23 2.12 -1.06
CA GLY A 91 -12.11 2.80 -1.71
C GLY A 91 -10.96 3.12 -0.77
N ASP A 92 -9.97 3.88 -1.26
CA ASP A 92 -8.79 4.28 -0.50
C ASP A 92 -8.90 5.72 0.06
N LEU A 93 -8.06 6.04 1.06
CA LEU A 93 -8.09 7.35 1.69
C LEU A 93 -7.63 8.48 0.77
N ALA A 94 -6.83 8.23 -0.25
CA ALA A 94 -6.44 9.26 -1.20
C ALA A 94 -7.63 9.74 -2.03
N HIS A 95 -8.51 8.82 -2.44
CA HIS A 95 -9.78 9.17 -3.07
C HIS A 95 -10.71 9.91 -2.11
N LEU A 96 -10.77 9.49 -0.84
CA LEU A 96 -11.55 10.18 0.19
C LEU A 96 -11.07 11.61 0.39
N ILE A 97 -9.76 11.83 0.58
CA ILE A 97 -9.15 13.17 0.74
C ILE A 97 -9.49 14.05 -0.47
N LYS A 98 -9.34 13.52 -1.69
CA LYS A 98 -9.66 14.24 -2.91
C LYS A 98 -11.14 14.62 -3.02
N ALA A 99 -12.03 13.74 -2.58
CA ALA A 99 -13.48 13.94 -2.63
C ALA A 99 -13.97 15.02 -1.63
N GLN A 100 -13.19 15.33 -0.58
CA GLN A 100 -13.55 16.37 0.40
C GLN A 100 -13.61 17.78 -0.19
N ALA A 101 -12.98 18.02 -1.36
CA ALA A 101 -12.98 19.32 -2.04
C ALA A 101 -12.60 20.51 -1.11
N GLY A 102 -11.73 20.27 -0.14
CA GLY A 102 -11.27 21.26 0.83
C GLY A 102 -12.10 21.38 2.11
N VAL A 103 -13.16 20.60 2.27
CA VAL A 103 -13.94 20.53 3.52
C VAL A 103 -13.17 19.65 4.52
N PRO A 104 -12.78 20.17 5.71
CA PRO A 104 -12.03 19.38 6.70
C PRO A 104 -12.78 18.12 7.13
N LEU A 105 -12.02 17.03 7.31
CA LEU A 105 -12.55 15.83 7.96
C LEU A 105 -12.83 16.12 9.45
N GLY A 106 -13.88 15.52 9.98
CA GLY A 106 -14.17 15.58 11.41
C GLY A 106 -13.05 14.93 12.24
N GLU A 107 -12.75 15.49 13.40
CA GLU A 107 -11.71 14.98 14.30
C GLU A 107 -11.94 13.50 14.65
N GLU A 108 -13.18 13.09 14.91
CA GLU A 108 -13.55 11.69 15.19
C GLU A 108 -13.22 10.75 14.01
N GLN A 109 -13.41 11.22 12.78
CA GLN A 109 -13.06 10.43 11.58
C GLN A 109 -11.55 10.25 11.47
N ILE A 110 -10.77 11.30 11.73
CA ILE A 110 -9.31 11.23 11.73
C ILE A 110 -8.83 10.27 12.81
N TRP A 111 -9.34 10.41 14.06
CA TRP A 111 -8.99 9.50 15.15
C TRP A 111 -9.37 8.05 14.87
N SER A 112 -10.54 7.82 14.26
CA SER A 112 -10.93 6.46 13.85
C SER A 112 -9.91 5.85 12.88
N VAL A 113 -9.42 6.61 11.90
CA VAL A 113 -8.37 6.14 10.99
C VAL A 113 -7.07 5.88 11.75
N VAL A 114 -6.64 6.80 12.62
CA VAL A 114 -5.38 6.68 13.39
C VAL A 114 -5.36 5.41 14.24
N VAL A 115 -6.43 5.17 15.00
CA VAL A 115 -6.54 4.01 15.89
C VAL A 115 -6.48 2.72 15.06
N GLN A 116 -7.33 2.60 14.05
CA GLN A 116 -7.43 1.37 13.26
C GLN A 116 -6.16 1.05 12.47
N VAL A 117 -5.49 2.07 11.88
CA VAL A 117 -4.19 1.87 11.22
C VAL A 117 -3.12 1.49 12.23
N SER A 118 -3.12 2.09 13.44
CA SER A 118 -2.18 1.74 14.49
C SER A 118 -2.33 0.29 14.97
N GLU A 119 -3.56 -0.18 15.15
CA GLU A 119 -3.86 -1.58 15.53
C GLU A 119 -3.40 -2.56 14.44
N GLY A 120 -3.68 -2.24 13.17
CA GLY A 120 -3.19 -3.03 12.05
C GLY A 120 -1.66 -3.08 11.97
N LEU A 121 -0.98 -1.93 12.14
CA LEU A 121 0.49 -1.86 12.14
C LEU A 121 1.08 -2.61 13.33
N GLN A 122 0.51 -2.47 14.54
CA GLN A 122 0.96 -3.22 15.71
C GLN A 122 0.91 -4.72 15.43
N HIS A 123 -0.21 -5.22 14.90
CA HIS A 123 -0.37 -6.62 14.55
C HIS A 123 0.68 -7.13 13.56
N LEU A 124 1.02 -6.32 12.54
CA LEU A 124 2.08 -6.64 11.57
C LEU A 124 3.46 -6.68 12.24
N HIS A 125 3.79 -5.66 13.03
CA HIS A 125 5.11 -5.51 13.68
C HIS A 125 5.37 -6.62 14.71
N GLU A 126 4.36 -7.05 15.47
CA GLU A 126 4.45 -8.20 16.39
C GLU A 126 4.81 -9.50 15.65
N ARG A 127 4.45 -9.59 14.37
CA ARG A 127 4.77 -10.73 13.48
C ARG A 127 6.03 -10.53 12.65
N ARG A 128 6.79 -9.47 12.96
CA ARG A 128 8.00 -9.10 12.21
C ARG A 128 7.74 -8.78 10.73
N ILE A 129 6.54 -8.30 10.41
CA ILE A 129 6.15 -7.84 9.08
C ILE A 129 6.21 -6.32 9.08
N LEU A 130 7.04 -5.75 8.21
CA LEU A 130 7.11 -4.30 7.97
C LEU A 130 6.30 -3.97 6.72
N HIS A 131 5.44 -2.94 6.80
CA HIS A 131 4.59 -2.55 5.68
C HIS A 131 5.35 -1.84 4.55
N ARG A 132 6.22 -0.89 4.89
CA ARG A 132 7.17 -0.18 4.01
C ARG A 132 6.58 0.76 2.95
N ASP A 133 5.26 0.87 2.85
CA ASP A 133 4.59 1.76 1.89
C ASP A 133 3.26 2.30 2.48
N ILE A 134 3.26 2.70 3.76
CA ILE A 134 2.10 3.38 4.37
C ILE A 134 1.90 4.73 3.69
N LYS A 135 0.71 4.93 3.13
CA LYS A 135 0.26 6.16 2.47
C LYS A 135 -1.24 6.10 2.22
N ALA A 136 -1.88 7.24 1.95
CA ALA A 136 -3.33 7.32 1.76
C ALA A 136 -3.88 6.35 0.69
N MET A 137 -3.12 6.10 -0.40
CA MET A 137 -3.51 5.15 -1.45
C MET A 137 -3.51 3.68 -1.03
N ASN A 138 -2.83 3.33 0.07
CA ASN A 138 -2.70 1.95 0.56
C ASN A 138 -3.55 1.70 1.82
N ILE A 139 -4.31 2.69 2.27
CA ILE A 139 -5.26 2.55 3.35
C ILE A 139 -6.67 2.61 2.77
N PHE A 140 -7.41 1.54 2.94
CA PHE A 140 -8.72 1.33 2.36
C PHE A 140 -9.82 1.42 3.43
N THR A 141 -11.05 1.61 2.97
CA THR A 141 -12.24 1.47 3.82
C THR A 141 -13.13 0.37 3.26
N ASP A 142 -13.76 -0.40 4.14
CA ASP A 142 -14.81 -1.32 3.72
C ASP A 142 -16.18 -0.60 3.58
N ALA A 143 -17.21 -1.33 3.17
CA ALA A 143 -18.55 -0.79 3.01
C ALA A 143 -19.20 -0.31 4.33
N ARG A 144 -18.63 -0.66 5.49
CA ARG A 144 -19.10 -0.28 6.83
C ARG A 144 -18.26 0.87 7.41
N GLY A 145 -17.24 1.34 6.68
CA GLY A 145 -16.31 2.37 7.13
C GLY A 145 -15.15 1.86 7.99
N ALA A 146 -14.98 0.53 8.14
CA ALA A 146 -13.81 -0.02 8.81
C ALA A 146 -12.56 0.22 7.96
N VAL A 147 -11.47 0.65 8.60
CA VAL A 147 -10.21 0.98 7.95
C VAL A 147 -9.33 -0.26 7.85
N LYS A 148 -8.72 -0.47 6.68
CA LYS A 148 -7.88 -1.63 6.38
C LYS A 148 -6.59 -1.22 5.70
N ILE A 149 -5.48 -1.67 6.24
CA ILE A 149 -4.16 -1.55 5.61
C ILE A 149 -4.07 -2.55 4.47
N GLY A 150 -3.76 -2.09 3.27
CA GLY A 150 -3.58 -2.95 2.10
C GLY A 150 -2.24 -2.74 1.44
N ASP A 151 -2.00 -3.51 0.40
CA ASP A 151 -0.78 -3.45 -0.42
C ASP A 151 0.53 -3.65 0.35
N LEU A 152 0.52 -4.64 1.28
CA LEU A 152 1.68 -5.05 2.07
C LEU A 152 2.92 -5.21 1.17
N GLY A 153 3.84 -4.29 1.28
CA GLY A 153 5.24 -4.21 0.84
C GLY A 153 5.77 -5.02 -0.34
N LEU A 154 4.90 -5.56 -1.22
CA LEU A 154 5.28 -6.33 -2.41
C LEU A 154 6.23 -5.57 -3.35
N ALA A 155 6.25 -4.25 -3.27
CA ALA A 155 7.12 -3.41 -4.10
C ALA A 155 8.62 -3.65 -3.84
N ARG A 156 9.00 -4.16 -2.66
CA ARG A 156 10.40 -4.43 -2.32
C ARG A 156 10.89 -5.82 -2.77
N LEU A 157 9.97 -6.75 -3.03
CA LEU A 157 10.29 -8.09 -3.49
C LEU A 157 10.80 -8.14 -4.92
N LEU A 158 10.42 -7.14 -5.69
CA LEU A 158 10.85 -7.05 -7.06
C LEU A 158 12.26 -6.46 -7.08
N PRO A 159 13.30 -7.22 -7.52
CA PRO A 159 14.64 -6.70 -7.67
C PRO A 159 14.60 -5.40 -8.48
N ALA A 160 15.47 -4.45 -8.13
CA ALA A 160 15.60 -3.14 -8.75
C ALA A 160 15.96 -3.15 -10.27
N HIS A 161 15.74 -4.26 -10.96
CA HIS A 161 15.89 -4.37 -12.41
C HIS A 161 14.81 -3.63 -13.21
N SER A 162 13.71 -3.25 -12.60
CA SER A 162 12.90 -2.20 -13.18
C SER A 162 13.59 -0.87 -12.85
N SER A 163 14.44 -0.41 -13.77
CA SER A 163 15.06 0.93 -13.79
C SER A 163 14.04 2.07 -13.59
N HIS A 164 12.76 1.75 -13.49
CA HIS A 164 11.63 2.63 -13.21
C HIS A 164 11.36 2.82 -11.70
N ALA A 165 11.93 2.01 -10.82
CA ALA A 165 11.80 2.24 -9.37
C ALA A 165 12.69 3.38 -8.86
N ARG A 166 13.68 3.82 -9.67
CA ARG A 166 14.57 4.96 -9.37
C ARG A 166 14.22 6.25 -10.09
N THR A 167 13.35 6.20 -11.11
CA THR A 167 13.05 7.38 -11.92
C THR A 167 11.55 7.49 -12.18
N GLY A 168 10.87 8.36 -11.45
CA GLY A 168 9.70 9.03 -11.98
C GLY A 168 8.32 8.59 -11.53
N VAL A 169 8.14 7.74 -10.51
CA VAL A 169 6.81 7.48 -9.97
C VAL A 169 6.74 7.82 -8.50
N GLY A 170 6.29 9.03 -8.19
CA GLY A 170 5.95 9.51 -6.87
C GLY A 170 7.14 10.12 -6.12
N THR A 171 7.04 11.38 -5.79
CA THR A 171 7.91 12.05 -4.83
C THR A 171 7.82 11.26 -3.52
N PRO A 172 8.94 10.93 -2.84
CA PRO A 172 8.94 10.11 -1.62
C PRO A 172 8.45 10.91 -0.40
N LEU A 173 7.19 11.36 -0.44
CA LEU A 173 6.60 12.31 0.51
C LEU A 173 6.40 11.74 1.92
N TYR A 174 6.50 10.42 2.05
CA TYR A 174 6.32 9.67 3.29
C TYR A 174 7.61 8.99 3.76
N PHE A 175 8.74 9.21 3.05
CA PHE A 175 10.00 8.58 3.45
C PHE A 175 10.47 9.11 4.78
N SER A 176 10.85 8.20 5.65
CA SER A 176 11.50 8.52 6.92
C SER A 176 12.93 9.03 6.69
N PRO A 177 13.52 9.75 7.65
CA PRO A 177 14.91 10.23 7.54
C PRO A 177 15.89 9.10 7.21
N GLU A 178 15.74 7.93 7.86
CA GLU A 178 16.60 6.77 7.62
C GLU A 178 16.45 6.23 6.19
N MET A 179 15.25 6.31 5.58
CA MET A 179 15.07 5.94 4.17
C MET A 179 15.76 6.92 3.23
N CYS A 180 15.70 8.22 3.53
CA CYS A 180 16.38 9.25 2.74
C CYS A 180 17.91 9.11 2.83
N GLU A 181 18.41 8.59 3.94
CA GLU A 181 19.84 8.35 4.20
C GLU A 181 20.29 6.92 3.83
N GLU A 182 19.44 6.15 3.16
CA GLU A 182 19.71 4.75 2.77
C GLU A 182 20.06 3.83 3.94
N ARG A 183 19.64 4.19 5.15
CA ARG A 183 19.77 3.35 6.35
C ARG A 183 18.71 2.25 6.40
N PRO A 184 18.92 1.18 7.19
CA PRO A 184 17.94 0.09 7.32
C PRO A 184 16.56 0.57 7.78
N TYR A 185 15.53 0.11 7.09
CA TYR A 185 14.12 0.30 7.44
C TYR A 185 13.73 -0.55 8.67
N ASN A 186 12.91 -0.01 9.56
CA ASN A 186 12.36 -0.71 10.71
C ASN A 186 10.92 -0.27 11.02
N GLU A 187 10.37 -0.74 12.13
CA GLU A 187 9.00 -0.43 12.57
C GLU A 187 8.77 1.09 12.73
N LYS A 188 9.78 1.85 13.12
CA LYS A 188 9.69 3.31 13.29
C LYS A 188 9.52 4.05 11.97
N SER A 189 9.98 3.46 10.87
CA SER A 189 9.77 4.01 9.53
C SER A 189 8.29 3.92 9.11
N ASP A 190 7.59 2.83 9.46
CA ASP A 190 6.12 2.73 9.27
C ASP A 190 5.38 3.75 10.14
N VAL A 191 5.83 3.97 11.39
CA VAL A 191 5.24 4.96 12.31
C VAL A 191 5.45 6.38 11.79
N TRP A 192 6.61 6.70 11.22
CA TRP A 192 6.86 7.98 10.54
C TRP A 192 5.88 8.19 9.38
N ALA A 193 5.70 7.18 8.54
CA ALA A 193 4.77 7.24 7.41
C ALA A 193 3.31 7.41 7.88
N LEU A 194 2.92 6.77 9.00
CA LEU A 194 1.63 7.01 9.63
C LEU A 194 1.48 8.47 10.08
N GLY A 195 2.52 9.07 10.68
CA GLY A 195 2.53 10.50 11.02
C GLY A 195 2.31 11.40 9.81
N CYS A 196 2.95 11.07 8.67
CA CYS A 196 2.73 11.79 7.41
C CYS A 196 1.29 11.64 6.90
N LEU A 197 0.71 10.43 7.00
CA LEU A 197 -0.68 10.18 6.64
C LEU A 197 -1.65 11.00 7.49
N ILE A 198 -1.45 11.06 8.82
CA ILE A 198 -2.28 11.84 9.72
C ILE A 198 -2.23 13.32 9.33
N TYR A 199 -1.03 13.84 9.06
CA TYR A 199 -0.89 15.22 8.60
C TYR A 199 -1.67 15.46 7.29
N GLU A 200 -1.59 14.53 6.34
CA GLU A 200 -2.30 14.64 5.06
C GLU A 200 -3.82 14.58 5.25
N LEU A 201 -4.33 13.78 6.19
CA LEU A 201 -5.76 13.76 6.53
C LEU A 201 -6.24 15.10 7.13
N CYS A 202 -5.39 15.78 7.91
CA CYS A 202 -5.72 17.06 8.51
C CYS A 202 -5.60 18.24 7.55
N CYS A 203 -4.62 18.21 6.64
CA CYS A 203 -4.23 19.37 5.83
C CYS A 203 -4.52 19.19 4.32
N PHE A 204 -4.96 17.99 3.90
CA PHE A 204 -5.16 17.58 2.49
C PHE A 204 -3.92 17.76 1.61
N ALA A 205 -2.75 17.80 2.25
CA ALA A 205 -1.45 17.90 1.61
C ALA A 205 -0.41 17.15 2.46
N PRO A 206 0.59 16.51 1.87
CA PRO A 206 1.64 15.84 2.62
C PRO A 206 2.50 16.85 3.42
N PRO A 207 3.10 16.43 4.55
CA PRO A 207 3.89 17.32 5.42
C PRO A 207 5.20 17.78 4.78
N PHE A 208 5.69 17.03 3.80
CA PHE A 208 6.94 17.31 3.10
C PHE A 208 6.71 17.37 1.60
N THR A 209 7.44 18.28 0.94
CA THR A 209 7.45 18.40 -0.52
C THR A 209 8.91 18.37 -0.98
N ALA A 210 9.22 17.61 -2.05
CA ALA A 210 10.55 17.66 -2.63
C ALA A 210 10.69 18.99 -3.39
N SER A 211 11.62 19.82 -2.96
CA SER A 211 11.88 21.12 -3.59
C SER A 211 12.67 21.03 -4.89
N ASN A 212 13.24 19.86 -5.22
CA ASN A 212 13.99 19.67 -6.47
C ASN A 212 13.72 18.29 -7.08
N GLN A 213 13.18 18.30 -8.27
CA GLN A 213 13.26 17.17 -9.18
C GLN A 213 14.69 17.12 -9.76
N VAL A 214 15.33 15.95 -9.61
CA VAL A 214 16.49 15.53 -10.39
C VAL A 214 17.74 16.39 -10.24
N GLY A 215 18.53 16.05 -9.24
CA GLY A 215 19.96 16.28 -9.22
C GLY A 215 20.65 15.00 -8.79
N ARG A 216 21.50 14.47 -9.64
CA ARG A 216 22.39 13.35 -9.31
C ARG A 216 23.12 13.66 -8.02
N HIS A 217 23.08 12.74 -7.04
CA HIS A 217 23.81 12.86 -5.79
C HIS A 217 23.46 14.12 -4.97
N SER A 218 22.33 14.13 -4.30
CA SER A 218 22.14 15.09 -3.21
C SER A 218 20.96 14.70 -2.36
N THR A 219 21.18 14.68 -1.07
CA THR A 219 20.22 14.74 0.01
C THR A 219 18.97 15.50 -0.39
N ALA A 220 17.83 14.83 -0.42
CA ALA A 220 16.54 15.48 -0.59
C ALA A 220 16.35 16.47 0.58
N THR A 221 16.43 17.75 0.30
CA THR A 221 16.11 18.79 1.30
C THR A 221 14.60 18.83 1.42
N LEU A 222 14.08 18.20 2.48
CA LEU A 222 12.68 18.26 2.83
C LEU A 222 12.40 19.66 3.41
N THR A 223 11.65 20.47 2.69
CA THR A 223 11.18 21.76 3.21
C THR A 223 9.81 21.59 3.85
N ARG A 224 9.68 22.09 5.08
CA ARG A 224 8.42 22.15 5.81
C ARG A 224 7.44 23.04 5.02
N GLY A 225 6.33 22.49 4.58
CA GLY A 225 5.25 23.27 3.96
C GLY A 225 4.70 24.27 4.97
N GLY A 226 5.20 25.50 4.93
CA GLY A 226 4.74 26.58 5.81
C GLY A 226 3.42 27.13 5.27
N GLY A 227 2.29 26.69 5.81
CA GLY A 227 1.03 27.38 5.69
C GLY A 227 1.13 28.75 6.36
N ARG A 228 1.34 29.82 5.62
CA ARG A 228 1.12 31.18 6.12
C ARG A 228 -0.38 31.42 6.15
N GLY A 229 -1.03 31.04 7.25
CA GLY A 229 -2.31 31.61 7.63
C GLY A 229 -2.08 33.06 8.01
N ARG A 230 -2.44 34.02 7.16
CA ARG A 230 -2.67 35.41 7.60
C ARG A 230 -3.95 35.40 8.43
N VAL A 231 -3.78 35.57 9.71
CA VAL A 231 -4.87 36.07 10.57
C VAL A 231 -4.86 37.59 10.44
N SER A 232 -5.88 38.12 9.86
CA SER A 232 -6.28 39.53 9.93
C SER A 232 -7.52 39.62 10.78
#